data_5324d8fded9a5c68c7b96047aa984ce8
#
_entry.id   5324d8fded9a5c68c7b96047aa984ce8
#
_cell.length_a   1.000
_cell.length_b   1.000
_cell.length_c   1.000
_cell.angle_alpha   90.00
_cell.angle_beta   90.00
_cell.angle_gamma   90.00
#
_symmetry.space_group_name_H-M   'P 1'
#
loop_
_entity.id
_entity.type
_entity.pdbx_description
1 polymer ?
#
loop_
_entity_poly.entity_id
_entity_poly.type
_entity_poly.pdbx_seq_one_letter_code
_entity_poly.pdbx_strand_id
1 'polypeptide(L)'
;MRILITGATGLIGSSLTARLLALSHHITVLTRDERRARTKLGDRPSYWQTLDGRQSLDDFGAVINLAGEPIADKRWSAQQKERLCRSRWDLTERLAQLIKAGSTPPGVLISGSAVGYYGDQGQAVVTEEEPPHDEFTHQLCQRWETLALQAQGDATRVCLLRTGVVLAPQGGALAKMLPPFRFGLGGPIGDGRQYLPWIHLEDMINGIIYLLDHATLSGPFNMVAPYPVHNEQFAAQLANVLDRPAFLRVPAFVMRLLMGEAAVLVLGGQRAVPKRLEEAGFHFRYLELEQALDDVVNQRAEAR
;
A
#
# COMPACT_ATOMS: atom_id res chain seq x y z
N MET A 1 -10.02 1.47 -21.08
CA MET A 1 -8.78 2.23 -21.43
C MET A 1 -7.56 1.32 -21.41
N ARG A 2 -6.40 1.78 -21.90
CA ARG A 2 -5.10 1.08 -21.74
C ARG A 2 -4.42 1.58 -20.47
N ILE A 3 -3.98 0.67 -19.59
CA ILE A 3 -3.39 0.99 -18.29
C ILE A 3 -2.05 0.27 -18.14
N LEU A 4 -0.99 1.02 -17.81
CA LEU A 4 0.30 0.45 -17.41
C LEU A 4 0.32 0.25 -15.89
N ILE A 5 0.63 -0.97 -15.44
CA ILE A 5 0.73 -1.28 -14.01
C ILE A 5 2.12 -1.79 -13.68
N THR A 6 2.76 -1.19 -12.68
CA THR A 6 3.96 -1.72 -12.05
C THR A 6 3.61 -2.34 -10.70
N GLY A 7 4.37 -3.33 -10.25
CA GLY A 7 4.05 -4.04 -9.01
C GLY A 7 2.79 -4.92 -9.09
N ALA A 8 2.32 -5.24 -10.30
CA ALA A 8 1.11 -6.04 -10.56
C ALA A 8 1.15 -7.45 -9.94
N THR A 9 2.32 -8.00 -9.67
CA THR A 9 2.47 -9.31 -8.99
C THR A 9 2.45 -9.22 -7.47
N GLY A 10 2.37 -8.02 -6.89
CA GLY A 10 2.26 -7.78 -5.45
C GLY A 10 0.85 -8.09 -4.91
N LEU A 11 0.65 -7.87 -3.60
CA LEU A 11 -0.62 -8.11 -2.91
C LEU A 11 -1.77 -7.30 -3.54
N ILE A 12 -1.62 -5.97 -3.56
CA ILE A 12 -2.62 -5.07 -4.13
C ILE A 12 -2.68 -5.24 -5.65
N GLY A 13 -1.51 -5.25 -6.31
CA GLY A 13 -1.41 -5.23 -7.76
C GLY A 13 -2.05 -6.43 -8.44
N SER A 14 -1.98 -7.64 -7.86
CA SER A 14 -2.58 -8.83 -8.46
C SER A 14 -4.11 -8.78 -8.44
N SER A 15 -4.69 -8.39 -7.33
CA SER A 15 -6.14 -8.24 -7.20
C SER A 15 -6.68 -7.06 -8.02
N LEU A 16 -5.95 -5.94 -8.03
CA LEU A 16 -6.29 -4.80 -8.88
C LEU A 16 -6.24 -5.15 -10.37
N THR A 17 -5.20 -5.87 -10.82
CA THR A 17 -5.08 -6.32 -12.22
C THR A 17 -6.27 -7.19 -12.61
N ALA A 18 -6.65 -8.16 -11.78
CA ALA A 18 -7.81 -9.01 -12.04
C ALA A 18 -9.11 -8.20 -12.13
N ARG A 19 -9.31 -7.24 -11.23
CA ARG A 19 -10.50 -6.36 -11.22
C ARG A 19 -10.56 -5.47 -12.46
N LEU A 20 -9.46 -4.83 -12.84
CA LEU A 20 -9.41 -3.97 -14.03
C LEU A 20 -9.61 -4.76 -15.33
N LEU A 21 -9.11 -5.99 -15.43
CA LEU A 21 -9.39 -6.89 -16.55
C LEU A 21 -10.87 -7.29 -16.61
N ALA A 22 -11.52 -7.50 -15.46
CA ALA A 22 -12.97 -7.77 -15.39
C ALA A 22 -13.82 -6.56 -15.84
N LEU A 23 -13.31 -5.34 -15.59
CA LEU A 23 -13.89 -4.08 -16.06
C LEU A 23 -13.52 -3.76 -17.53
N SER A 24 -12.99 -4.74 -18.28
CA SER A 24 -12.65 -4.62 -19.70
C SER A 24 -11.57 -3.58 -20.03
N HIS A 25 -10.68 -3.28 -19.08
CA HIS A 25 -9.48 -2.50 -19.37
C HIS A 25 -8.39 -3.35 -20.04
N HIS A 26 -7.56 -2.73 -20.88
CA HIS A 26 -6.38 -3.35 -21.46
C HIS A 26 -5.17 -3.09 -20.57
N ILE A 27 -4.67 -4.12 -19.94
CA ILE A 27 -3.59 -4.00 -18.96
C ILE A 27 -2.25 -4.38 -19.57
N THR A 28 -1.26 -3.52 -19.39
CA THR A 28 0.16 -3.82 -19.61
C THR A 28 0.86 -3.86 -18.25
N VAL A 29 1.53 -4.95 -17.95
CA VAL A 29 2.27 -5.16 -16.71
C VAL A 29 3.75 -4.95 -16.95
N LEU A 30 4.36 -4.00 -16.23
CA LEU A 30 5.81 -3.88 -16.15
C LEU A 30 6.34 -4.80 -15.06
N THR A 31 7.17 -5.77 -15.43
CA THR A 31 7.71 -6.78 -14.51
C THR A 31 9.12 -7.21 -14.92
N ARG A 32 9.98 -7.48 -13.94
CA ARG A 32 11.34 -8.00 -14.19
C ARG A 32 11.35 -9.48 -14.58
N ASP A 33 10.29 -10.22 -14.23
CA ASP A 33 10.14 -11.65 -14.49
C ASP A 33 8.75 -11.90 -15.09
N GLU A 34 8.71 -11.93 -16.42
CA GLU A 34 7.49 -12.15 -17.19
C GLU A 34 6.91 -13.55 -16.94
N ARG A 35 7.77 -14.57 -16.85
CA ARG A 35 7.31 -15.95 -16.64
C ARG A 35 6.53 -16.07 -15.32
N ARG A 36 7.10 -15.55 -14.25
CA ARG A 36 6.43 -15.53 -12.92
C ARG A 36 5.16 -14.68 -12.95
N ALA A 37 5.18 -13.56 -13.65
CA ALA A 37 4.00 -12.70 -13.77
C ALA A 37 2.88 -13.43 -14.54
N ARG A 38 3.16 -14.09 -15.65
CA ARG A 38 2.18 -14.91 -16.40
C ARG A 38 1.59 -16.03 -15.56
N THR A 39 2.41 -16.75 -14.79
CA THR A 39 1.93 -17.79 -13.88
C THR A 39 0.91 -17.25 -12.87
N LYS A 40 1.09 -15.99 -12.41
CA LYS A 40 0.23 -15.39 -11.39
C LYS A 40 -0.99 -14.67 -11.95
N LEU A 41 -0.85 -13.98 -13.09
CA LEU A 41 -1.85 -13.07 -13.65
C LEU A 41 -2.51 -13.59 -14.92
N GLY A 42 -2.02 -14.71 -15.47
CA GLY A 42 -2.49 -15.30 -16.72
C GLY A 42 -1.97 -14.58 -17.97
N ASP A 43 -2.59 -14.88 -19.12
CA ASP A 43 -2.14 -14.39 -20.43
C ASP A 43 -2.98 -13.21 -20.97
N ARG A 44 -3.97 -12.76 -20.22
CA ARG A 44 -4.80 -11.61 -20.61
C ARG A 44 -4.05 -10.29 -20.62
N PRO A 45 -3.16 -9.98 -19.64
CA PRO A 45 -2.32 -8.79 -19.72
C PRO A 45 -1.23 -8.91 -20.77
N SER A 46 -0.82 -7.76 -21.35
CA SER A 46 0.46 -7.64 -22.03
C SER A 46 1.59 -7.47 -21.01
N TYR A 47 2.81 -7.85 -21.37
CA TYR A 47 3.94 -7.80 -20.44
C TYR A 47 5.11 -7.02 -21.03
N TRP A 48 5.68 -6.12 -20.23
CA TRP A 48 6.92 -5.42 -20.51
C TRP A 48 7.95 -5.78 -19.44
N GLN A 49 9.19 -5.98 -19.83
CA GLN A 49 10.28 -6.29 -18.89
C GLN A 49 11.09 -5.05 -18.51
N THR A 50 11.11 -4.03 -19.39
CA THR A 50 11.86 -2.79 -19.19
C THR A 50 11.14 -1.60 -19.81
N LEU A 51 11.50 -0.41 -19.35
CA LEU A 51 11.16 0.88 -19.98
C LEU A 51 12.27 1.41 -20.90
N ASP A 52 13.35 0.66 -21.08
CA ASP A 52 14.46 1.05 -21.94
C ASP A 52 14.00 1.20 -23.39
N GLY A 53 14.56 2.20 -24.08
CA GLY A 53 14.17 2.51 -25.46
C GLY A 53 12.81 3.19 -25.62
N ARG A 54 12.00 3.32 -24.56
CA ARG A 54 10.73 4.05 -24.61
C ARG A 54 10.96 5.54 -24.59
N GLN A 55 10.26 6.27 -25.46
CA GLN A 55 10.35 7.73 -25.54
C GLN A 55 9.23 8.41 -24.76
N SER A 56 8.05 7.79 -24.67
CA SER A 56 6.87 8.29 -23.94
C SER A 56 5.97 7.15 -23.47
N LEU A 57 4.88 7.49 -22.78
CA LEU A 57 3.80 6.61 -22.37
C LEU A 57 2.45 7.01 -23.02
N ASP A 58 2.48 7.64 -24.18
CA ASP A 58 1.31 8.15 -24.92
C ASP A 58 0.28 7.05 -25.26
N ASP A 59 0.72 5.81 -25.29
CA ASP A 59 -0.16 4.66 -25.52
C ASP A 59 -1.16 4.38 -24.38
N PHE A 60 -0.99 4.98 -23.21
CA PHE A 60 -1.76 4.68 -22.02
C PHE A 60 -2.67 5.84 -21.62
N GLY A 61 -3.89 5.51 -21.19
CA GLY A 61 -4.79 6.47 -20.54
C GLY A 61 -4.47 6.67 -19.07
N ALA A 62 -3.82 5.68 -18.42
CA ALA A 62 -3.42 5.73 -17.03
C ALA A 62 -2.15 4.92 -16.74
N VAL A 63 -1.41 5.35 -15.72
CA VAL A 63 -0.28 4.60 -15.14
C VAL A 63 -0.53 4.38 -13.65
N ILE A 64 -0.41 3.13 -13.19
CA ILE A 64 -0.54 2.76 -11.78
C ILE A 64 0.79 2.17 -11.30
N ASN A 65 1.47 2.89 -10.43
CA ASN A 65 2.81 2.54 -9.93
C ASN A 65 2.73 2.02 -8.49
N LEU A 66 2.72 0.70 -8.32
CA LEU A 66 2.68 0.02 -7.02
C LEU A 66 3.98 -0.76 -6.73
N ALA A 67 5.02 -0.57 -7.54
CA ALA A 67 6.26 -1.28 -7.37
C ALA A 67 7.07 -0.76 -6.17
N GLY A 68 7.66 -1.68 -5.42
CA GLY A 68 8.57 -1.38 -4.33
C GLY A 68 9.05 -2.65 -3.63
N GLU A 69 10.26 -2.63 -3.12
CA GLU A 69 10.81 -3.70 -2.25
C GLU A 69 10.00 -3.75 -0.94
N PRO A 70 9.61 -4.94 -0.43
CA PRO A 70 8.88 -5.05 0.83
C PRO A 70 9.66 -4.45 2.00
N ILE A 71 9.02 -3.49 2.70
CA ILE A 71 9.70 -2.68 3.72
C ILE A 71 9.98 -3.45 5.03
N ALA A 72 9.15 -4.45 5.36
CA ALA A 72 9.18 -5.17 6.64
C ALA A 72 9.75 -6.61 6.53
N ASP A 73 10.33 -7.00 5.38
CA ASP A 73 10.81 -8.37 5.18
C ASP A 73 12.23 -8.59 5.71
N LYS A 74 13.02 -7.53 5.82
CA LYS A 74 14.41 -7.58 6.22
C LYS A 74 14.73 -6.48 7.22
N ARG A 75 15.74 -6.71 8.08
CA ARG A 75 16.28 -5.65 8.94
C ARG A 75 16.86 -4.53 8.09
N TRP A 76 16.73 -3.30 8.58
CA TRP A 76 17.25 -2.13 7.87
C TRP A 76 18.75 -1.94 8.14
N SER A 77 19.58 -2.47 7.25
CA SER A 77 20.96 -2.03 7.09
C SER A 77 21.04 -0.85 6.13
N ALA A 78 22.15 -0.15 6.06
CA ALA A 78 22.37 0.91 5.07
C ALA A 78 22.09 0.41 3.64
N GLN A 79 22.59 -0.78 3.28
CA GLN A 79 22.33 -1.40 1.97
C GLN A 79 20.84 -1.72 1.75
N GLN A 80 20.13 -2.19 2.79
CA GLN A 80 18.68 -2.47 2.66
C GLN A 80 17.87 -1.18 2.53
N LYS A 81 18.20 -0.12 3.27
CA LYS A 81 17.59 1.20 3.12
C LYS A 81 17.79 1.74 1.69
N GLU A 82 19.01 1.62 1.15
CA GLU A 82 19.30 2.01 -0.24
C GLU A 82 18.41 1.23 -1.24
N ARG A 83 18.28 -0.10 -1.08
CA ARG A 83 17.39 -0.91 -1.93
C ARG A 83 15.93 -0.49 -1.83
N LEU A 84 15.45 -0.19 -0.61
CA LEU A 84 14.10 0.32 -0.38
C LEU A 84 13.87 1.64 -1.12
N CYS A 85 14.84 2.55 -1.07
CA CYS A 85 14.81 3.83 -1.78
C CYS A 85 14.80 3.63 -3.30
N ARG A 86 15.82 2.98 -3.84
CA ARG A 86 16.00 2.81 -5.29
C ARG A 86 14.85 2.04 -5.94
N SER A 87 14.33 1.01 -5.26
CA SER A 87 13.21 0.23 -5.79
C SER A 87 11.93 1.05 -6.05
N ARG A 88 11.82 2.23 -5.43
CA ARG A 88 10.70 3.18 -5.57
C ARG A 88 11.09 4.39 -6.42
N TRP A 89 12.21 5.01 -6.07
CA TRP A 89 12.61 6.29 -6.65
C TRP A 89 12.99 6.16 -8.13
N ASP A 90 13.89 5.22 -8.48
CA ASP A 90 14.42 5.10 -9.85
C ASP A 90 13.29 4.82 -10.86
N LEU A 91 12.38 3.90 -10.51
CA LEU A 91 11.25 3.57 -11.38
C LEU A 91 10.24 4.73 -11.47
N THR A 92 9.93 5.38 -10.35
CA THR A 92 8.96 6.48 -10.33
C THR A 92 9.48 7.68 -11.13
N GLU A 93 10.76 8.02 -10.96
CA GLU A 93 11.41 9.06 -11.74
C GLU A 93 11.36 8.77 -13.24
N ARG A 94 11.67 7.53 -13.64
CA ARG A 94 11.62 7.12 -15.05
C ARG A 94 10.20 7.19 -15.61
N LEU A 95 9.19 6.75 -14.86
CA LEU A 95 7.79 6.87 -15.28
C LEU A 95 7.39 8.34 -15.45
N ALA A 96 7.72 9.20 -14.50
CA ALA A 96 7.42 10.62 -14.56
C ALA A 96 8.09 11.31 -15.78
N GLN A 97 9.35 10.98 -16.05
CA GLN A 97 10.06 11.47 -17.24
C GLN A 97 9.37 11.06 -18.54
N LEU A 98 8.96 9.78 -18.67
CA LEU A 98 8.29 9.28 -19.87
C LEU A 98 6.88 9.87 -20.04
N ILE A 99 6.15 10.12 -18.97
CA ILE A 99 4.87 10.81 -19.00
C ILE A 99 5.06 12.23 -19.51
N LYS A 100 6.05 12.94 -18.94
CA LYS A 100 6.32 14.35 -19.28
C LYS A 100 6.85 14.55 -20.71
N ALA A 101 7.54 13.55 -21.26
CA ALA A 101 8.08 13.58 -22.62
C ALA A 101 7.01 13.31 -23.69
N GLY A 102 5.82 12.83 -23.30
CA GLY A 102 4.74 12.49 -24.24
C GLY A 102 4.06 13.72 -24.84
N SER A 103 3.53 13.53 -26.04
CA SER A 103 2.67 14.51 -26.72
C SER A 103 1.18 14.35 -26.37
N THR A 104 0.78 13.13 -25.99
CA THR A 104 -0.55 12.76 -25.51
C THR A 104 -0.42 11.89 -24.25
N PRO A 105 0.11 12.47 -23.15
CA PRO A 105 0.46 11.71 -21.96
C PRO A 105 -0.78 11.10 -21.27
N PRO A 106 -0.59 10.08 -20.43
CA PRO A 106 -1.67 9.50 -19.62
C PRO A 106 -2.41 10.54 -18.80
N GLY A 107 -3.73 10.49 -18.75
CA GLY A 107 -4.55 11.43 -17.98
C GLY A 107 -4.33 11.34 -16.46
N VAL A 108 -3.77 10.24 -15.96
CA VAL A 108 -3.49 10.05 -14.54
C VAL A 108 -2.27 9.16 -14.29
N LEU A 109 -1.45 9.59 -13.32
CA LEU A 109 -0.48 8.74 -12.61
C LEU A 109 -1.01 8.48 -11.20
N ILE A 110 -1.31 7.23 -10.86
CA ILE A 110 -1.61 6.80 -9.49
C ILE A 110 -0.35 6.14 -8.95
N SER A 111 0.32 6.78 -7.99
CA SER A 111 1.59 6.31 -7.43
C SER A 111 1.45 5.88 -5.99
N GLY A 112 2.04 4.73 -5.66
CA GLY A 112 2.16 4.29 -4.29
C GLY A 112 2.91 5.32 -3.43
N SER A 113 2.52 5.37 -2.16
CA SER A 113 3.16 5.99 -1.01
C SER A 113 2.74 5.17 0.22
N ALA A 114 3.01 5.63 1.42
CA ALA A 114 2.57 4.97 2.64
C ALA A 114 2.30 6.00 3.75
N VAL A 115 1.50 5.62 4.75
CA VAL A 115 1.30 6.41 5.98
C VAL A 115 2.61 6.67 6.75
N GLY A 116 3.66 5.92 6.45
CA GLY A 116 5.03 6.22 6.88
C GLY A 116 5.55 7.58 6.45
N TYR A 117 4.87 8.26 5.51
CA TYR A 117 5.10 9.68 5.20
C TYR A 117 5.02 10.56 6.44
N TYR A 118 4.11 10.27 7.34
CA TYR A 118 3.89 11.10 8.54
C TYR A 118 4.90 10.85 9.65
N GLY A 119 5.61 9.71 9.65
CA GLY A 119 6.39 9.25 10.80
C GLY A 119 5.52 8.89 12.00
N ASP A 120 6.09 8.81 13.20
CA ASP A 120 5.32 8.56 14.42
C ASP A 120 4.60 9.85 14.87
N GLN A 121 3.28 9.83 14.92
CA GLN A 121 2.42 10.95 15.29
C GLN A 121 1.72 10.77 16.64
N GLY A 122 2.07 9.70 17.37
CA GLY A 122 1.49 9.39 18.68
C GLY A 122 -0.05 9.29 18.61
N GLN A 123 -0.74 10.13 19.36
CA GLN A 123 -2.21 10.12 19.49
C GLN A 123 -2.91 11.13 18.58
N ALA A 124 -2.17 11.98 17.89
CA ALA A 124 -2.74 13.01 17.02
C ALA A 124 -3.51 12.37 15.85
N VAL A 125 -4.67 12.94 15.50
CA VAL A 125 -5.39 12.57 14.28
C VAL A 125 -4.61 13.10 13.10
N VAL A 126 -4.36 12.26 12.11
CA VAL A 126 -3.52 12.57 10.95
C VAL A 126 -4.38 12.54 9.68
N THR A 127 -4.57 13.72 9.10
CA THR A 127 -5.17 13.88 7.77
C THR A 127 -4.09 14.03 6.71
N GLU A 128 -4.47 14.15 5.44
CA GLU A 128 -3.52 14.35 4.34
C GLU A 128 -2.77 15.70 4.40
N GLU A 129 -3.22 16.63 5.23
CA GLU A 129 -2.67 17.98 5.39
C GLU A 129 -1.64 18.07 6.53
N GLU A 130 -1.57 17.05 7.39
CA GLU A 130 -0.71 17.09 8.57
C GLU A 130 0.79 17.06 8.21
N PRO A 131 1.61 17.87 8.92
CA PRO A 131 3.04 17.88 8.71
C PRO A 131 3.67 16.56 9.19
N PRO A 132 4.74 16.11 8.51
CA PRO A 132 5.42 14.89 8.90
C PRO A 132 6.36 15.09 10.09
N HIS A 133 6.63 13.99 10.80
CA HIS A 133 7.77 13.85 11.70
C HIS A 133 8.96 13.27 10.95
N ASP A 134 10.18 13.82 11.16
CA ASP A 134 11.37 13.42 10.39
C ASP A 134 11.89 12.05 10.83
N GLU A 135 11.64 11.06 9.99
CA GLU A 135 12.09 9.68 10.12
C GLU A 135 12.49 9.12 8.75
N PHE A 136 13.19 7.97 8.74
CA PHE A 136 13.53 7.30 7.49
C PHE A 136 12.30 6.98 6.62
N THR A 137 11.20 6.59 7.22
CA THR A 137 9.95 6.31 6.51
C THR A 137 9.38 7.55 5.85
N HIS A 138 9.47 8.72 6.54
CA HIS A 138 9.12 10.01 5.98
C HIS A 138 10.01 10.36 4.78
N GLN A 139 11.33 10.33 4.95
CA GLN A 139 12.29 10.67 3.90
C GLN A 139 12.11 9.79 2.65
N LEU A 140 11.86 8.48 2.86
CA LEU A 140 11.56 7.54 1.78
C LEU A 140 10.31 7.94 1.00
N CYS A 141 9.20 8.20 1.69
CA CYS A 141 7.90 8.53 1.08
C CYS A 141 7.92 9.93 0.48
N GLN A 142 8.49 10.93 1.15
CA GLN A 142 8.58 12.30 0.65
C GLN A 142 9.29 12.37 -0.70
N ARG A 143 10.45 11.71 -0.81
CA ARG A 143 11.18 11.65 -2.08
C ARG A 143 10.38 10.91 -3.14
N TRP A 144 9.72 9.82 -2.78
CA TRP A 144 8.87 9.05 -3.69
C TRP A 144 7.73 9.91 -4.24
N GLU A 145 7.00 10.61 -3.37
CA GLU A 145 5.91 11.54 -3.75
C GLU A 145 6.43 12.69 -4.61
N THR A 146 7.57 13.30 -4.25
CA THR A 146 8.19 14.38 -5.03
C THR A 146 8.51 13.95 -6.46
N LEU A 147 9.03 12.71 -6.65
CA LEU A 147 9.34 12.18 -7.98
C LEU A 147 8.06 11.89 -8.78
N ALA A 148 7.01 11.36 -8.15
CA ALA A 148 5.73 11.13 -8.81
C ALA A 148 5.08 12.43 -9.27
N LEU A 149 5.14 13.48 -8.44
CA LEU A 149 4.59 14.81 -8.75
C LEU A 149 5.29 15.49 -9.93
N GLN A 150 6.49 15.06 -10.31
CA GLN A 150 7.12 15.57 -11.54
C GLN A 150 6.32 15.23 -12.81
N ALA A 151 5.47 14.20 -12.78
CA ALA A 151 4.59 13.86 -13.89
C ALA A 151 3.38 14.82 -14.02
N GLN A 152 3.09 15.62 -12.98
CA GLN A 152 1.92 16.49 -12.97
C GLN A 152 2.05 17.60 -14.00
N GLY A 153 0.96 17.85 -14.72
CA GLY A 153 0.83 18.89 -15.73
C GLY A 153 -0.63 19.08 -16.15
N ASP A 154 -0.87 19.88 -17.18
CA ASP A 154 -2.23 20.18 -17.65
C ASP A 154 -2.98 18.92 -18.12
N ALA A 155 -2.27 17.94 -18.70
CA ALA A 155 -2.84 16.73 -19.24
C ALA A 155 -2.79 15.53 -18.25
N THR A 156 -1.91 15.56 -17.25
CA THR A 156 -1.70 14.46 -16.31
C THR A 156 -1.91 14.92 -14.87
N ARG A 157 -2.88 14.36 -14.18
CA ARG A 157 -3.02 14.49 -12.73
C ARG A 157 -2.27 13.39 -11.99
N VAL A 158 -1.83 13.66 -10.77
CA VAL A 158 -1.11 12.70 -9.94
C VAL A 158 -1.89 12.43 -8.66
N CYS A 159 -2.17 11.15 -8.36
CA CYS A 159 -2.73 10.71 -7.10
C CYS A 159 -1.67 9.91 -6.32
N LEU A 160 -1.47 10.23 -5.05
CA LEU A 160 -0.49 9.60 -4.17
C LEU A 160 -1.20 8.77 -3.12
N LEU A 161 -0.90 7.47 -3.07
CA LEU A 161 -1.59 6.52 -2.20
C LEU A 161 -0.82 6.35 -0.88
N ARG A 162 -1.10 7.14 0.15
CA ARG A 162 -0.53 6.96 1.51
C ARG A 162 -1.20 5.77 2.17
N THR A 163 -0.71 4.59 1.83
CA THR A 163 -1.33 3.31 2.19
C THR A 163 -0.99 2.90 3.62
N GLY A 164 -2.01 2.54 4.39
CA GLY A 164 -1.89 1.89 5.70
C GLY A 164 -1.61 0.39 5.59
N VAL A 165 -1.90 -0.35 6.66
CA VAL A 165 -1.76 -1.81 6.69
C VAL A 165 -2.91 -2.45 5.93
N VAL A 166 -2.62 -3.03 4.76
CA VAL A 166 -3.62 -3.72 3.94
C VAL A 166 -3.92 -5.09 4.53
N LEU A 167 -5.17 -5.28 4.94
CA LEU A 167 -5.69 -6.57 5.42
C LEU A 167 -6.15 -7.39 4.22
N ALA A 168 -5.58 -8.58 4.08
CA ALA A 168 -5.88 -9.48 2.97
C ALA A 168 -5.78 -10.95 3.39
N PRO A 169 -6.56 -11.86 2.77
CA PRO A 169 -6.52 -13.29 3.06
C PRO A 169 -5.16 -13.92 2.79
N GLN A 170 -4.44 -13.40 1.79
CA GLN A 170 -3.19 -13.98 1.28
C GLN A 170 -2.08 -12.93 1.22
N GLY A 171 -1.16 -12.93 2.18
CA GLY A 171 0.01 -12.05 2.15
C GLY A 171 -0.08 -10.81 3.03
N GLY A 172 0.82 -9.85 2.83
CA GLY A 172 0.90 -8.63 3.62
C GLY A 172 1.32 -8.84 5.08
N ALA A 173 1.09 -7.81 5.90
CA ALA A 173 1.43 -7.82 7.32
C ALA A 173 0.61 -8.86 8.10
N LEU A 174 -0.69 -8.99 7.79
CA LEU A 174 -1.57 -9.92 8.48
C LEU A 174 -1.11 -11.38 8.33
N ALA A 175 -0.61 -11.79 7.16
CA ALA A 175 -0.11 -13.15 6.95
C ALA A 175 1.07 -13.50 7.88
N LYS A 176 1.87 -12.50 8.29
CA LYS A 176 2.96 -12.66 9.25
C LYS A 176 2.48 -12.67 10.69
N MET A 177 1.39 -11.97 10.99
CA MET A 177 0.80 -11.89 12.32
C MET A 177 -0.02 -13.15 12.67
N LEU A 178 -0.72 -13.73 11.70
CA LEU A 178 -1.62 -14.88 11.91
C LEU A 178 -0.99 -16.10 12.58
N PRO A 179 0.25 -16.57 12.24
CA PRO A 179 0.79 -17.77 12.84
C PRO A 179 0.87 -17.73 14.39
N PRO A 180 1.47 -16.73 15.04
CA PRO A 180 1.50 -16.68 16.50
C PRO A 180 0.09 -16.62 17.10
N PHE A 181 -0.85 -15.87 16.51
CA PHE A 181 -2.21 -15.80 16.99
C PHE A 181 -2.94 -17.15 16.91
N ARG A 182 -2.78 -17.90 15.83
CA ARG A 182 -3.37 -19.25 15.67
C ARG A 182 -2.87 -20.25 16.70
N PHE A 183 -1.65 -20.09 17.18
CA PHE A 183 -1.09 -20.91 18.26
C PHE A 183 -1.44 -20.40 19.67
N GLY A 184 -2.24 -19.32 19.79
CA GLY A 184 -2.57 -18.71 21.07
C GLY A 184 -1.41 -17.95 21.73
N LEU A 185 -0.36 -17.67 20.95
CA LEU A 185 0.84 -16.94 21.36
C LEU A 185 0.84 -15.48 20.89
N GLY A 186 -0.26 -15.04 20.27
CA GLY A 186 -0.45 -13.66 19.82
C GLY A 186 -0.72 -12.70 20.96
N GLY A 187 -0.52 -11.41 20.72
CA GLY A 187 -0.84 -10.36 21.67
C GLY A 187 -0.32 -8.99 21.25
N PRO A 188 -0.59 -7.96 22.05
CA PRO A 188 -0.14 -6.59 21.74
C PRO A 188 1.37 -6.44 21.79
N ILE A 189 1.87 -5.52 20.95
CA ILE A 189 3.31 -5.20 20.84
C ILE A 189 3.59 -3.92 21.63
N GLY A 190 4.68 -3.92 22.41
CA GLY A 190 5.07 -2.77 23.24
C GLY A 190 4.03 -2.46 24.30
N ASP A 191 3.61 -1.21 24.42
CA ASP A 191 2.53 -0.80 25.30
C ASP A 191 1.13 -0.99 24.68
N GLY A 192 1.06 -1.28 23.39
CA GLY A 192 -0.17 -1.52 22.65
C GLY A 192 -0.97 -0.26 22.31
N ARG A 193 -0.47 0.94 22.64
CA ARG A 193 -1.15 2.22 22.46
C ARG A 193 -0.91 2.88 21.10
N GLN A 194 0.09 2.41 20.35
CA GLN A 194 0.35 2.90 18.99
C GLN A 194 -0.84 2.58 18.08
N TYR A 195 -1.22 3.54 17.25
CA TYR A 195 -2.27 3.33 16.26
C TYR A 195 -1.81 2.47 15.10
N LEU A 196 -2.72 1.63 14.61
CA LEU A 196 -2.54 0.83 13.41
C LEU A 196 -3.54 1.33 12.35
N PRO A 197 -3.13 2.19 11.43
CA PRO A 197 -3.98 2.55 10.29
C PRO A 197 -4.08 1.35 9.35
N TRP A 198 -5.28 0.84 9.17
CA TRP A 198 -5.56 -0.36 8.37
C TRP A 198 -6.53 -0.06 7.23
N ILE A 199 -6.55 -0.90 6.22
CA ILE A 199 -7.57 -0.90 5.16
C ILE A 199 -7.78 -2.33 4.69
N HIS A 200 -9.04 -2.70 4.38
CA HIS A 200 -9.32 -3.96 3.72
C HIS A 200 -8.86 -3.94 2.27
N LEU A 201 -8.35 -5.07 1.74
CA LEU A 201 -7.84 -5.15 0.37
C LEU A 201 -8.90 -4.73 -0.67
N GLU A 202 -10.16 -5.06 -0.45
CA GLU A 202 -11.24 -4.69 -1.37
C GLU A 202 -11.46 -3.16 -1.40
N ASP A 203 -11.44 -2.48 -0.25
CA ASP A 203 -11.54 -1.03 -0.19
C ASP A 203 -10.31 -0.35 -0.78
N MET A 204 -9.12 -0.93 -0.61
CA MET A 204 -7.91 -0.46 -1.28
C MET A 204 -8.04 -0.50 -2.80
N ILE A 205 -8.57 -1.58 -3.36
CA ILE A 205 -8.78 -1.74 -4.80
C ILE A 205 -9.87 -0.78 -5.30
N ASN A 206 -11.00 -0.72 -4.59
CA ASN A 206 -12.10 0.16 -4.94
C ASN A 206 -11.69 1.64 -4.86
N GLY A 207 -10.88 2.03 -3.87
CA GLY A 207 -10.31 3.37 -3.74
C GLY A 207 -9.39 3.73 -4.91
N ILE A 208 -8.52 2.80 -5.36
CA ILE A 208 -7.69 3.03 -6.54
C ILE A 208 -8.54 3.22 -7.79
N ILE A 209 -9.58 2.39 -8.00
CA ILE A 209 -10.50 2.51 -9.14
C ILE A 209 -11.29 3.81 -9.03
N TYR A 210 -11.75 4.17 -7.83
CA TYR A 210 -12.42 5.45 -7.59
C TYR A 210 -11.56 6.63 -8.02
N LEU A 211 -10.30 6.66 -7.61
CA LEU A 211 -9.35 7.68 -8.03
C LEU A 211 -9.06 7.65 -9.54
N LEU A 212 -9.08 6.48 -10.16
CA LEU A 212 -8.92 6.34 -11.62
C LEU A 212 -10.07 6.99 -12.38
N ASP A 213 -11.30 6.82 -11.91
CA ASP A 213 -12.53 7.24 -12.59
C ASP A 213 -12.91 8.72 -12.32
N HIS A 214 -12.39 9.33 -11.25
CA HIS A 214 -12.72 10.71 -10.86
C HIS A 214 -11.63 11.68 -11.30
N ALA A 215 -11.80 12.31 -12.46
CA ALA A 215 -10.82 13.16 -13.12
C ALA A 215 -10.41 14.40 -12.32
N THR A 216 -11.23 14.88 -11.39
CA THR A 216 -10.96 16.06 -10.56
C THR A 216 -10.08 15.78 -9.34
N LEU A 217 -9.87 14.50 -8.98
CA LEU A 217 -9.13 14.12 -7.81
C LEU A 217 -7.63 14.04 -8.11
N SER A 218 -6.80 14.71 -7.29
CA SER A 218 -5.33 14.70 -7.39
C SER A 218 -4.68 14.95 -6.03
N GLY A 219 -3.37 14.72 -5.92
CA GLY A 219 -2.61 14.88 -4.67
C GLY A 219 -2.66 13.65 -3.75
N PRO A 220 -2.31 13.79 -2.45
CA PRO A 220 -2.24 12.69 -1.52
C PRO A 220 -3.64 12.23 -1.05
N PHE A 221 -3.78 10.91 -0.84
CA PHE A 221 -4.95 10.27 -0.25
C PHE A 221 -4.51 9.23 0.77
N ASN A 222 -5.03 9.32 1.99
CA ASN A 222 -4.86 8.29 3.00
C ASN A 222 -5.70 7.07 2.63
N MET A 223 -5.04 6.02 2.17
CA MET A 223 -5.65 4.73 1.86
C MET A 223 -5.73 3.91 3.15
N VAL A 224 -6.65 4.30 4.02
CA VAL A 224 -6.92 3.71 5.34
C VAL A 224 -8.42 3.65 5.59
N ALA A 225 -8.87 2.75 6.46
CA ALA A 225 -10.25 2.74 6.94
C ALA A 225 -10.52 3.95 7.86
N PRO A 226 -11.78 4.42 7.95
CA PRO A 226 -12.14 5.61 8.74
C PRO A 226 -11.83 5.52 10.24
N TYR A 227 -11.81 4.30 10.79
CA TYR A 227 -11.63 4.07 12.23
C TYR A 227 -10.32 3.36 12.53
N PRO A 228 -9.19 4.11 12.65
CA PRO A 228 -7.93 3.53 13.06
C PRO A 228 -8.01 3.04 14.51
N VAL A 229 -7.38 1.90 14.80
CA VAL A 229 -7.43 1.27 16.12
C VAL A 229 -6.06 1.25 16.77
N HIS A 230 -6.01 1.14 18.10
CA HIS A 230 -4.77 0.82 18.82
C HIS A 230 -4.32 -0.61 18.54
N ASN A 231 -3.02 -0.85 18.60
CA ASN A 231 -2.45 -2.19 18.44
C ASN A 231 -3.04 -3.22 19.41
N GLU A 232 -3.34 -2.80 20.66
CA GLU A 232 -4.00 -3.66 21.65
C GLU A 232 -5.41 -4.06 21.21
N GLN A 233 -6.21 -3.14 20.67
CA GLN A 233 -7.53 -3.42 20.11
C GLN A 233 -7.45 -4.34 18.92
N PHE A 234 -6.48 -4.08 18.01
CA PHE A 234 -6.23 -4.96 16.86
C PHE A 234 -5.90 -6.40 17.30
N ALA A 235 -5.01 -6.55 18.29
CA ALA A 235 -4.62 -7.84 18.81
C ALA A 235 -5.81 -8.58 19.45
N ALA A 236 -6.64 -7.89 20.22
CA ALA A 236 -7.83 -8.45 20.84
C ALA A 236 -8.86 -8.90 19.78
N GLN A 237 -9.17 -8.06 18.81
CA GLN A 237 -10.14 -8.40 17.76
C GLN A 237 -9.64 -9.54 16.86
N LEU A 238 -8.36 -9.55 16.48
CA LEU A 238 -7.79 -10.66 15.72
C LEU A 238 -7.86 -11.99 16.48
N ALA A 239 -7.61 -11.96 17.78
CA ALA A 239 -7.72 -13.14 18.63
C ALA A 239 -9.16 -13.65 18.74
N ASN A 240 -10.12 -12.72 18.91
CA ASN A 240 -11.56 -13.06 18.95
C ASN A 240 -12.01 -13.75 17.66
N VAL A 241 -11.68 -13.17 16.50
CA VAL A 241 -12.04 -13.77 15.19
C VAL A 241 -11.40 -15.15 14.98
N LEU A 242 -10.24 -15.39 15.58
CA LEU A 242 -9.56 -16.69 15.50
C LEU A 242 -10.00 -17.68 16.59
N ASP A 243 -10.83 -17.26 17.54
CA ASP A 243 -11.18 -18.01 18.75
C ASP A 243 -9.90 -18.47 19.49
N ARG A 244 -9.01 -17.52 19.76
CA ARG A 244 -7.74 -17.76 20.46
C ARG A 244 -7.45 -16.67 21.49
N PRO A 245 -6.72 -17.00 22.57
CA PRO A 245 -6.28 -15.99 23.53
C PRO A 245 -5.23 -15.03 22.93
N ALA A 246 -5.18 -13.79 23.45
CA ALA A 246 -4.21 -12.75 23.05
C ALA A 246 -3.59 -12.02 24.25
N PHE A 247 -3.22 -12.73 25.30
CA PHE A 247 -2.70 -12.14 26.53
C PHE A 247 -1.18 -11.99 26.56
N LEU A 248 -0.45 -12.59 25.60
CA LEU A 248 1.00 -12.56 25.57
C LEU A 248 1.51 -11.26 24.92
N ARG A 249 1.78 -10.26 25.75
CA ARG A 249 2.35 -9.00 25.29
C ARG A 249 3.79 -9.18 24.85
N VAL A 250 4.13 -8.74 23.62
CA VAL A 250 5.49 -8.77 23.06
C VAL A 250 6.24 -7.50 23.50
N PRO A 251 7.26 -7.58 24.36
CA PRO A 251 7.97 -6.38 24.79
C PRO A 251 8.67 -5.65 23.64
N ALA A 252 8.70 -4.32 23.71
CA ALA A 252 9.31 -3.47 22.66
C ALA A 252 10.78 -3.82 22.37
N PHE A 253 11.56 -4.21 23.42
CA PHE A 253 12.97 -4.60 23.22
C PHE A 253 13.10 -5.86 22.36
N VAL A 254 12.15 -6.80 22.44
CA VAL A 254 12.12 -8.01 21.60
C VAL A 254 11.94 -7.61 20.14
N MET A 255 11.01 -6.69 19.85
CA MET A 255 10.81 -6.20 18.48
C MET A 255 12.04 -5.46 17.96
N ARG A 256 12.71 -4.64 18.80
CA ARG A 256 13.98 -4.00 18.41
C ARG A 256 15.09 -5.02 18.16
N LEU A 257 15.15 -6.09 18.95
CA LEU A 257 16.13 -7.16 18.76
C LEU A 257 15.86 -7.92 17.43
N LEU A 258 14.61 -8.21 17.09
CA LEU A 258 14.24 -8.97 15.90
C LEU A 258 14.33 -8.13 14.61
N MET A 259 13.81 -6.91 14.63
CA MET A 259 13.64 -6.06 13.45
C MET A 259 14.73 -4.97 13.32
N GLY A 260 15.50 -4.70 14.37
CA GLY A 260 16.44 -3.59 14.39
C GLY A 260 15.72 -2.24 14.24
N GLU A 261 16.23 -1.35 13.39
CA GLU A 261 15.61 -0.05 13.12
C GLU A 261 14.20 -0.16 12.50
N ALA A 262 13.91 -1.26 11.78
CA ALA A 262 12.58 -1.49 11.21
C ALA A 262 11.50 -1.70 12.29
N ALA A 263 11.86 -1.84 13.57
CA ALA A 263 10.91 -1.94 14.67
C ALA A 263 10.01 -0.70 14.82
N VAL A 264 10.42 0.46 14.29
CA VAL A 264 9.58 1.67 14.25
C VAL A 264 8.25 1.42 13.53
N LEU A 265 8.21 0.53 12.53
CA LEU A 265 6.99 0.17 11.80
C LEU A 265 5.89 -0.46 12.66
N VAL A 266 6.24 -1.01 13.82
CA VAL A 266 5.32 -1.71 14.72
C VAL A 266 5.27 -1.12 16.13
N LEU A 267 6.25 -0.29 16.50
CA LEU A 267 6.34 0.37 17.80
C LEU A 267 5.87 1.83 17.76
N GLY A 268 5.95 2.49 16.60
CA GLY A 268 5.33 3.77 16.31
C GLY A 268 3.97 3.58 15.62
N GLY A 269 3.26 4.67 15.36
CA GLY A 269 1.98 4.59 14.69
C GLY A 269 1.42 5.95 14.27
N GLN A 270 0.37 5.90 13.45
CA GLN A 270 -0.35 7.06 12.97
C GLN A 270 -1.85 6.85 13.14
N ARG A 271 -2.52 7.78 13.77
CA ARG A 271 -3.99 7.83 13.77
C ARG A 271 -4.49 8.45 12.48
N ALA A 272 -4.10 7.84 11.35
CA ALA A 272 -4.43 8.35 10.03
C ALA A 272 -5.91 8.08 9.69
N VAL A 273 -6.58 9.09 9.13
CA VAL A 273 -7.97 9.04 8.68
C VAL A 273 -8.06 9.45 7.21
N PRO A 274 -9.02 8.90 6.42
CA PRO A 274 -9.10 9.11 4.98
C PRO A 274 -9.94 10.34 4.63
N LYS A 275 -9.62 11.52 5.21
CA LYS A 275 -10.42 12.75 5.10
C LYS A 275 -10.77 13.07 3.64
N ARG A 276 -9.80 13.06 2.74
CA ARG A 276 -10.01 13.44 1.35
C ARG A 276 -10.81 12.41 0.55
N LEU A 277 -10.72 11.11 0.87
CA LEU A 277 -11.60 10.10 0.24
C LEU A 277 -13.04 10.25 0.69
N GLU A 278 -13.28 10.51 1.98
CA GLU A 278 -14.63 10.75 2.52
C GLU A 278 -15.25 12.03 1.93
N GLU A 279 -14.51 13.13 1.90
CA GLU A 279 -14.94 14.39 1.29
C GLU A 279 -15.21 14.26 -0.21
N ALA A 280 -14.49 13.38 -0.90
CA ALA A 280 -14.73 13.05 -2.31
C ALA A 280 -15.97 12.15 -2.51
N GLY A 281 -16.58 11.62 -1.45
CA GLY A 281 -17.75 10.75 -1.53
C GLY A 281 -17.42 9.26 -1.73
N PHE A 282 -16.21 8.83 -1.43
CA PHE A 282 -15.86 7.40 -1.44
C PHE A 282 -16.55 6.66 -0.29
N HIS A 283 -17.19 5.54 -0.60
CA HIS A 283 -17.86 4.70 0.38
C HIS A 283 -17.04 3.45 0.68
N PHE A 284 -16.57 3.35 1.92
CA PHE A 284 -15.88 2.17 2.42
C PHE A 284 -16.87 1.02 2.65
N ARG A 285 -16.50 -0.18 2.27
CA ARG A 285 -17.27 -1.40 2.56
C ARG A 285 -16.99 -1.90 3.99
N TYR A 286 -15.74 -1.79 4.42
CA TYR A 286 -15.29 -2.24 5.73
C TYR A 286 -14.93 -1.05 6.61
N LEU A 287 -15.89 -0.62 7.43
CA LEU A 287 -15.70 0.48 8.38
C LEU A 287 -15.10 -0.01 9.71
N GLU A 288 -15.53 -1.19 10.15
CA GLU A 288 -15.14 -1.78 11.42
C GLU A 288 -14.10 -2.88 11.22
N LEU A 289 -13.07 -2.87 12.06
CA LEU A 289 -11.95 -3.82 11.96
C LEU A 289 -12.40 -5.27 12.12
N GLU A 290 -13.36 -5.54 13.03
CA GLU A 290 -13.85 -6.90 13.29
C GLU A 290 -14.43 -7.53 12.01
N GLN A 291 -15.27 -6.80 11.29
CA GLN A 291 -15.85 -7.25 10.02
C GLN A 291 -14.78 -7.52 8.96
N ALA A 292 -13.79 -6.63 8.88
CA ALA A 292 -12.67 -6.79 7.95
C ALA A 292 -11.80 -8.02 8.28
N LEU A 293 -11.54 -8.26 9.56
CA LEU A 293 -10.77 -9.43 10.01
C LEU A 293 -11.54 -10.73 9.80
N ASP A 294 -12.85 -10.73 10.10
CA ASP A 294 -13.70 -11.89 9.90
C ASP A 294 -13.72 -12.32 8.44
N ASP A 295 -13.96 -11.40 7.52
CA ASP A 295 -13.92 -11.65 6.07
C ASP A 295 -12.57 -12.23 5.63
N VAL A 296 -11.46 -11.59 6.02
CA VAL A 296 -10.11 -12.03 5.62
C VAL A 296 -9.74 -13.41 6.18
N VAL A 297 -10.17 -13.72 7.40
CA VAL A 297 -9.87 -15.01 8.06
C VAL A 297 -10.71 -16.13 7.44
N ASN A 298 -12.01 -15.90 7.18
CA ASN A 298 -12.95 -16.86 6.61
C ASN A 298 -12.65 -17.16 5.14
N GLN A 299 -12.41 -16.17 4.30
CA GLN A 299 -11.97 -16.39 2.89
C GLN A 299 -10.69 -17.24 2.83
N ARG A 300 -9.78 -17.11 3.80
CA ARG A 300 -8.58 -17.94 3.86
C ARG A 300 -8.86 -19.38 4.30
N ALA A 301 -9.91 -19.62 5.05
CA ALA A 301 -10.33 -20.96 5.45
C ALA A 301 -10.94 -21.74 4.26
N GLU A 302 -11.73 -21.06 3.43
CA GLU A 302 -12.36 -21.64 2.22
C GLU A 302 -11.36 -21.91 1.08
N ALA A 303 -10.25 -21.16 1.04
CA ALA A 303 -9.20 -21.32 0.01
C ALA A 303 -8.17 -22.43 0.31
N ARG A 304 -8.34 -23.20 1.40
CA ARG A 304 -7.50 -24.34 1.79
C ARG A 304 -8.20 -25.66 1.57
#